data_cd082ecd3b047ed5d891033c942f20cb
#
_entry.id   cd082ecd3b047ed5d891033c942f20cb
#
_cell.length_a   1.000
_cell.length_b   1.000
_cell.length_c   1.000
_cell.angle_alpha   90.00
_cell.angle_beta   90.00
_cell.angle_gamma   90.00
#
_symmetry.space_group_name_H-M   'P 1'
#
loop_
_entity.id
_entity.type
_entity.pdbx_description
1 polymer ?
#
loop_
_entity_poly.entity_id
_entity_poly.type
_entity_poly.pdbx_seq_one_letter_code
_entity_poly.pdbx_strand_id
1 'polypeptide(L)'
;SNNAVKWESNDCFDLVSCKMEECLDFYLKNLVSESGIRPLPEWSDCYDADANQLHCWWTVMSEFYIRLINKGDRPDYINKYISWIEYWSERLMCPEGISTYENKYDVPFDNWNAMCGIWQGYNIRGFYNAVVHGIVGVDFDEKGINFYPYSGEEMSLNRVHFGDKTFDIEMKGSGRRIKSVILNGEDLKEVYSVPFPRLEKYNRITVIRE
;
A
#
# COMPACT_ATOMS: atom_id res chain seq x y z
N SER A 1 -12.07 -18.23 -15.22
CA SER A 1 -11.87 -16.98 -15.96
C SER A 1 -10.89 -16.12 -15.16
N ASN A 2 -9.66 -16.07 -15.67
CA ASN A 2 -8.56 -15.37 -15.04
C ASN A 2 -8.75 -13.86 -15.17
N ASN A 3 -9.32 -13.22 -14.18
CA ASN A 3 -9.16 -11.79 -13.97
C ASN A 3 -7.84 -11.55 -13.22
N ALA A 4 -6.73 -11.96 -13.85
CA ALA A 4 -5.43 -11.51 -13.42
C ALA A 4 -5.39 -9.99 -13.67
N VAL A 5 -5.28 -9.21 -12.60
CA VAL A 5 -4.94 -7.81 -12.68
C VAL A 5 -3.71 -7.72 -13.58
N LYS A 6 -3.85 -7.16 -14.77
CA LYS A 6 -2.73 -6.88 -15.65
C LYS A 6 -1.93 -5.75 -15.02
N TRP A 7 -0.88 -6.11 -14.35
CA TRP A 7 0.19 -5.17 -14.04
C TRP A 7 0.87 -4.83 -15.35
N GLU A 8 0.95 -3.56 -15.69
CA GLU A 8 1.65 -3.14 -16.89
C GLU A 8 3.15 -3.46 -16.76
N SER A 9 3.79 -3.67 -17.89
CA SER A 9 5.14 -4.19 -18.07
C SER A 9 6.31 -3.41 -17.43
N ASN A 10 6.01 -2.37 -16.67
CA ASN A 10 7.00 -1.59 -15.92
C ASN A 10 7.07 -1.96 -14.43
N ASP A 11 6.21 -2.85 -13.97
CA ASP A 11 6.31 -3.38 -12.62
C ASP A 11 7.41 -4.44 -12.61
N CYS A 12 8.49 -4.16 -11.87
CA CYS A 12 9.57 -5.12 -11.61
C CYS A 12 9.09 -6.43 -10.94
N PHE A 13 7.78 -6.58 -10.76
CA PHE A 13 7.07 -7.72 -10.21
C PHE A 13 6.24 -8.47 -11.25
N ASP A 14 6.59 -8.40 -12.53
CA ASP A 14 6.04 -9.32 -13.53
C ASP A 14 6.63 -10.73 -13.33
N LEU A 15 6.58 -11.16 -12.07
CA LEU A 15 6.91 -12.50 -11.65
C LEU A 15 5.88 -13.44 -12.27
N VAL A 16 6.37 -14.42 -13.00
CA VAL A 16 5.59 -15.52 -13.51
C VAL A 16 4.63 -15.98 -12.41
N SER A 17 3.35 -15.96 -12.68
CA SER A 17 2.26 -16.10 -11.69
C SER A 17 2.39 -17.30 -10.76
N CYS A 18 3.05 -18.38 -11.19
CA CYS A 18 3.29 -19.59 -10.40
C CYS A 18 4.33 -19.42 -9.27
N LYS A 19 5.20 -18.41 -9.33
CA LYS A 19 6.22 -18.16 -8.29
C LYS A 19 5.84 -17.01 -7.36
N MET A 20 4.79 -16.28 -7.65
CA MET A 20 4.43 -15.11 -6.87
C MET A 20 3.97 -15.47 -5.47
N GLU A 21 3.18 -16.53 -5.31
CA GLU A 21 2.74 -17.00 -4.00
C GLU A 21 3.91 -17.49 -3.15
N GLU A 22 4.82 -18.27 -3.75
CA GLU A 22 6.03 -18.72 -3.06
C GLU A 22 6.91 -17.55 -2.62
N CYS A 23 7.08 -16.55 -3.48
CA CYS A 23 7.81 -15.34 -3.15
C CYS A 23 7.10 -14.53 -2.05
N LEU A 24 5.79 -14.42 -2.10
CA LEU A 24 5.02 -13.73 -1.08
C LEU A 24 5.12 -14.46 0.26
N ASP A 25 4.94 -15.77 0.29
CA ASP A 25 5.04 -16.58 1.50
C ASP A 25 6.45 -16.50 2.10
N PHE A 26 7.48 -16.54 1.27
CA PHE A 26 8.86 -16.32 1.71
C PHE A 26 9.01 -14.94 2.34
N TYR A 27 8.50 -13.91 1.69
CA TYR A 27 8.58 -12.53 2.13
C TYR A 27 7.88 -12.35 3.47
N LEU A 28 6.64 -12.80 3.58
CA LEU A 28 5.85 -12.67 4.80
C LEU A 28 6.47 -13.42 5.99
N LYS A 29 7.01 -14.60 5.74
CA LYS A 29 7.62 -15.44 6.77
C LYS A 29 8.97 -14.91 7.26
N ASN A 30 9.80 -14.38 6.37
CA ASN A 30 11.20 -14.09 6.67
C ASN A 30 11.52 -12.61 6.85
N LEU A 31 10.71 -11.72 6.28
CA LEU A 31 11.00 -10.28 6.29
C LEU A 31 10.02 -9.47 7.15
N VAL A 32 8.80 -9.96 7.38
CA VAL A 32 7.83 -9.25 8.21
C VAL A 32 8.08 -9.55 9.68
N SER A 33 8.26 -8.50 10.48
CA SER A 33 8.36 -8.55 11.93
C SER A 33 7.12 -7.96 12.61
N GLU A 34 7.12 -7.90 13.93
CA GLU A 34 6.05 -7.22 14.67
C GLU A 34 6.07 -5.70 14.49
N SER A 35 7.22 -5.12 14.22
CA SER A 35 7.40 -3.66 14.14
C SER A 35 7.61 -3.13 12.73
N GLY A 36 7.68 -3.98 11.72
CA GLY A 36 7.87 -3.54 10.35
C GLY A 36 8.44 -4.60 9.42
N ILE A 37 9.03 -4.16 8.32
CA ILE A 37 9.51 -5.02 7.25
C ILE A 37 11.02 -4.92 7.18
N ARG A 38 11.69 -6.05 7.34
CA ARG A 38 13.14 -6.13 7.23
C ARG A 38 13.57 -6.14 5.77
N PRO A 39 14.69 -5.50 5.43
CA PRO A 39 15.26 -5.59 4.08
C PRO A 39 15.90 -6.95 3.82
N LEU A 40 16.40 -7.62 4.88
CA LEU A 40 17.03 -8.94 4.83
C LEU A 40 16.46 -9.85 5.92
N PRO A 41 16.37 -11.17 5.69
CA PRO A 41 16.03 -12.12 6.74
C PRO A 41 17.18 -12.22 7.77
N GLU A 42 16.85 -12.46 9.03
CA GLU A 42 17.83 -12.56 10.13
C GLU A 42 18.89 -13.67 9.94
N TRP A 43 18.53 -14.69 9.19
CA TRP A 43 19.46 -15.81 8.87
C TRP A 43 20.43 -15.51 7.71
N SER A 44 20.29 -14.34 7.05
CA SER A 44 21.19 -13.95 5.98
C SER A 44 22.59 -13.64 6.51
N ASP A 45 23.61 -14.14 5.85
CA ASP A 45 25.01 -13.82 6.18
C ASP A 45 25.33 -12.32 6.03
N CYS A 46 24.49 -11.58 5.33
CA CYS A 46 24.60 -10.14 5.17
C CYS A 46 23.78 -9.35 6.21
N TYR A 47 23.01 -10.05 7.08
CA TYR A 47 22.22 -9.36 8.10
C TYR A 47 23.13 -8.81 9.20
N ASP A 48 23.03 -7.52 9.45
CA ASP A 48 23.77 -6.83 10.51
C ASP A 48 22.78 -5.97 11.30
N ALA A 49 22.54 -6.35 12.54
CA ALA A 49 21.60 -5.68 13.42
C ALA A 49 22.02 -4.24 13.75
N ASP A 50 23.30 -3.92 13.66
CA ASP A 50 23.84 -2.59 13.95
C ASP A 50 23.88 -1.71 12.69
N ALA A 51 23.65 -2.29 11.50
CA ALA A 51 23.65 -1.55 10.26
C ALA A 51 22.22 -1.12 9.89
N ASN A 52 21.98 0.18 9.86
CA ASN A 52 20.68 0.76 9.61
C ASN A 52 19.99 0.27 8.33
N GLN A 53 20.75 -0.01 7.28
CA GLN A 53 20.22 -0.47 6.00
C GLN A 53 19.84 -1.94 5.98
N LEU A 54 20.29 -2.72 6.95
CA LEU A 54 20.19 -4.17 6.94
C LEU A 54 19.13 -4.72 7.90
N HIS A 55 18.67 -3.93 8.87
CA HIS A 55 17.69 -4.39 9.87
C HIS A 55 16.46 -3.52 10.02
N CYS A 56 16.38 -2.38 9.35
CA CYS A 56 15.27 -1.46 9.53
C CYS A 56 14.25 -1.49 8.39
N TRP A 57 13.02 -1.19 8.73
CA TRP A 57 12.00 -0.92 7.73
C TRP A 57 12.15 0.50 7.16
N TRP A 58 12.47 0.57 5.90
CA TRP A 58 12.44 1.82 5.14
C TRP A 58 11.03 2.14 4.71
N THR A 59 10.43 3.11 5.36
CA THR A 59 8.99 3.40 5.18
C THR A 59 8.62 3.82 3.77
N VAL A 60 9.56 4.37 3.00
CA VAL A 60 9.38 4.67 1.57
C VAL A 60 9.03 3.43 0.72
N MET A 61 9.45 2.24 1.15
CA MET A 61 9.18 0.98 0.45
C MET A 61 7.80 0.41 0.76
N SER A 62 7.03 1.06 1.61
CA SER A 62 5.72 0.59 2.06
C SER A 62 4.73 0.35 0.92
N GLU A 63 4.76 1.18 -0.11
CA GLU A 63 3.88 1.01 -1.28
C GLU A 63 4.08 -0.36 -1.93
N PHE A 64 5.34 -0.75 -2.19
CA PHE A 64 5.64 -2.06 -2.81
C PHE A 64 5.16 -3.21 -1.95
N TYR A 65 5.40 -3.13 -0.66
CA TYR A 65 4.97 -4.14 0.29
C TYR A 65 3.45 -4.32 0.28
N ILE A 66 2.71 -3.24 0.41
CA ILE A 66 1.26 -3.30 0.47
C ILE A 66 0.65 -3.74 -0.86
N ARG A 67 1.18 -3.30 -1.98
CA ARG A 67 0.74 -3.78 -3.30
C ARG A 67 0.96 -5.29 -3.46
N LEU A 68 2.08 -5.81 -2.98
CA LEU A 68 2.37 -7.25 -3.01
C LEU A 68 1.38 -8.03 -2.15
N ILE A 69 1.11 -7.56 -0.93
CA ILE A 69 0.14 -8.17 -0.02
C ILE A 69 -1.27 -8.15 -0.61
N ASN A 70 -1.68 -7.01 -1.16
CA ASN A 70 -2.98 -6.88 -1.81
C ASN A 70 -3.10 -7.86 -2.98
N LYS A 71 -2.08 -7.97 -3.83
CA LYS A 71 -2.07 -8.92 -4.95
C LYS A 71 -2.20 -10.37 -4.48
N GLY A 72 -1.55 -10.72 -3.38
CA GLY A 72 -1.60 -12.06 -2.78
C GLY A 72 -2.82 -12.33 -1.89
N ASP A 73 -3.72 -11.34 -1.73
CA ASP A 73 -4.92 -11.45 -0.89
C ASP A 73 -4.62 -11.89 0.55
N ARG A 74 -3.81 -11.09 1.24
CA ARG A 74 -3.40 -11.31 2.63
C ARG A 74 -3.92 -10.18 3.55
N PRO A 75 -5.24 -10.12 3.84
CA PRO A 75 -5.85 -9.00 4.57
C PRO A 75 -5.27 -8.80 5.99
N ASP A 76 -4.88 -9.87 6.66
CA ASP A 76 -4.30 -9.78 8.02
C ASP A 76 -3.01 -8.93 8.03
N TYR A 77 -2.20 -9.05 6.99
CA TYR A 77 -0.99 -8.24 6.85
C TYR A 77 -1.26 -6.80 6.45
N ILE A 78 -2.36 -6.55 5.73
CA ILE A 78 -2.81 -5.19 5.45
C ILE A 78 -3.25 -4.51 6.75
N ASN A 79 -4.04 -5.20 7.59
CA ASN A 79 -4.45 -4.69 8.89
C ASN A 79 -3.26 -4.41 9.82
N LYS A 80 -2.26 -5.30 9.81
CA LYS A 80 -1.02 -5.08 10.54
C LYS A 80 -0.30 -3.80 10.06
N TYR A 81 -0.23 -3.59 8.75
CA TYR A 81 0.37 -2.38 8.19
C TYR A 81 -0.42 -1.11 8.56
N ILE A 82 -1.75 -1.18 8.55
CA ILE A 82 -2.61 -0.07 8.99
C ILE A 82 -2.28 0.30 10.45
N SER A 83 -2.17 -0.69 11.34
CA SER A 83 -1.80 -0.46 12.74
C SER A 83 -0.45 0.24 12.90
N TRP A 84 0.54 -0.08 12.05
CA TRP A 84 1.83 0.62 12.06
C TRP A 84 1.70 2.08 11.62
N ILE A 85 0.92 2.35 10.56
CA ILE A 85 0.66 3.73 10.10
C ILE A 85 -0.06 4.54 11.19
N GLU A 86 -1.09 3.96 11.81
CA GLU A 86 -1.84 4.60 12.90
C GLU A 86 -0.93 4.96 14.05
N TYR A 87 -0.11 4.01 14.51
CA TYR A 87 0.85 4.24 15.59
C TYR A 87 1.75 5.45 15.35
N TRP A 88 2.32 5.56 14.13
CA TRP A 88 3.22 6.68 13.80
C TRP A 88 2.48 7.96 13.51
N SER A 89 1.30 7.89 12.91
CA SER A 89 0.45 9.06 12.60
C SER A 89 -0.07 9.74 13.87
N GLU A 90 -0.47 8.97 14.88
CA GLU A 90 -0.90 9.51 16.18
C GLU A 90 0.22 10.29 16.87
N ARG A 91 1.45 9.94 16.62
CA ARG A 91 2.64 10.65 17.13
C ARG A 91 3.10 11.78 16.23
N LEU A 92 2.38 12.04 15.15
CA LEU A 92 2.73 13.02 14.13
C LEU A 92 4.15 12.78 13.57
N MET A 93 4.52 11.53 13.37
CA MET A 93 5.85 11.12 12.90
C MET A 93 5.75 10.39 11.57
N CYS A 94 6.74 10.61 10.71
CA CYS A 94 6.96 9.84 9.49
C CYS A 94 8.48 9.53 9.37
N PRO A 95 8.97 8.55 10.13
CA PRO A 95 10.39 8.27 10.22
C PRO A 95 10.93 7.71 8.91
N GLU A 96 12.21 7.95 8.62
CA GLU A 96 12.90 7.40 7.46
C GLU A 96 12.95 5.87 7.52
N GLY A 97 13.29 5.36 8.68
CA GLY A 97 13.32 3.95 8.95
C GLY A 97 12.79 3.63 10.35
N ILE A 98 12.33 2.42 10.54
CA ILE A 98 11.79 1.91 11.79
C ILE A 98 12.57 0.66 12.17
N SER A 99 13.09 0.59 13.42
CA SER A 99 13.81 -0.59 13.87
C SER A 99 12.91 -1.82 13.87
N THR A 100 13.43 -2.91 13.33
CA THR A 100 12.75 -4.22 13.37
C THR A 100 13.49 -5.21 14.27
N TYR A 101 14.63 -4.79 14.85
CA TYR A 101 15.52 -5.66 15.60
C TYR A 101 14.88 -6.21 16.89
N GLU A 102 14.25 -5.33 17.66
CA GLU A 102 13.64 -5.71 18.94
C GLU A 102 12.14 -6.01 18.84
N ASN A 103 11.60 -6.06 17.62
CA ASN A 103 10.15 -6.19 17.39
C ASN A 103 9.32 -5.16 18.17
N LYS A 104 9.87 -3.96 18.32
CA LYS A 104 9.23 -2.82 18.99
C LYS A 104 9.23 -1.63 18.04
N TYR A 105 8.04 -1.15 17.67
CA TYR A 105 7.95 0.05 16.85
C TYR A 105 7.96 1.36 17.64
N ASP A 106 8.11 1.29 18.96
CA ASP A 106 8.27 2.43 19.86
C ASP A 106 9.73 2.68 20.26
N VAL A 107 10.67 1.89 19.75
CA VAL A 107 12.09 2.13 19.95
C VAL A 107 12.53 3.25 19.02
N PRO A 108 12.79 4.44 19.54
CA PRO A 108 13.35 5.51 18.73
C PRO A 108 14.74 5.12 18.25
N PHE A 109 15.11 5.60 17.09
CA PHE A 109 16.44 5.41 16.52
C PHE A 109 17.49 6.28 17.20
N ASP A 110 17.56 6.27 18.51
CA ASP A 110 18.43 7.15 19.30
C ASP A 110 19.93 6.95 19.01
N ASN A 111 20.28 5.81 18.42
CA ASN A 111 21.66 5.45 18.09
C ASN A 111 22.01 5.56 16.62
N TRP A 112 21.09 6.10 15.80
CA TRP A 112 21.32 6.17 14.38
C TRP A 112 22.00 7.46 13.99
N ASN A 113 23.02 7.32 13.16
CA ASN A 113 23.67 8.44 12.50
C ASN A 113 22.64 9.41 11.91
N ALA A 114 22.99 10.66 11.80
CA ALA A 114 22.21 11.81 11.37
C ALA A 114 21.38 11.67 10.07
N MET A 115 21.32 10.47 9.50
CA MET A 115 20.54 10.16 8.28
C MET A 115 19.12 9.67 8.55
N CYS A 116 18.75 9.35 9.78
CA CYS A 116 17.41 8.91 10.12
C CYS A 116 16.60 10.07 10.69
N GLY A 117 15.99 10.83 9.81
CA GLY A 117 15.07 11.89 10.20
C GLY A 117 13.74 11.35 10.69
N ILE A 118 13.20 11.92 11.77
CA ILE A 118 11.82 11.64 12.23
C ILE A 118 10.80 12.16 11.20
N TRP A 119 11.18 13.13 10.40
CA TRP A 119 10.38 13.77 9.37
C TRP A 119 11.09 13.72 8.03
N GLN A 120 10.75 12.71 7.24
CA GLN A 120 11.30 12.57 5.89
C GLN A 120 10.19 12.76 4.86
N GLY A 121 10.30 13.83 4.08
CA GLY A 121 9.27 14.18 3.10
C GLY A 121 8.97 13.09 2.08
N TYR A 122 9.95 12.35 1.61
CA TYR A 122 9.72 11.25 0.67
C TYR A 122 9.08 10.02 1.30
N ASN A 123 9.21 9.82 2.61
CA ASN A 123 8.54 8.74 3.34
C ASN A 123 7.04 9.01 3.52
N ILE A 124 6.65 10.29 3.63
CA ILE A 124 5.23 10.67 3.60
C ILE A 124 4.61 10.17 2.29
N ARG A 125 5.32 10.30 1.17
CA ARG A 125 4.88 9.74 -0.11
C ARG A 125 4.72 8.22 -0.03
N GLY A 126 5.67 7.51 0.59
CA GLY A 126 5.58 6.06 0.77
C GLY A 126 4.33 5.63 1.54
N PHE A 127 4.02 6.29 2.65
CA PHE A 127 2.80 6.05 3.41
C PHE A 127 1.55 6.43 2.63
N TYR A 128 1.53 7.61 2.01
CA TYR A 128 0.40 8.05 1.19
C TYR A 128 0.10 7.05 0.07
N ASN A 129 1.10 6.66 -0.70
CA ASN A 129 0.95 5.72 -1.78
C ASN A 129 0.53 4.34 -1.28
N ALA A 130 1.07 3.88 -0.15
CA ALA A 130 0.65 2.62 0.45
C ALA A 130 -0.83 2.62 0.82
N VAL A 131 -1.34 3.73 1.38
CA VAL A 131 -2.77 3.86 1.70
C VAL A 131 -3.61 3.95 0.42
N VAL A 132 -3.31 4.91 -0.45
CA VAL A 132 -4.15 5.19 -1.63
C VAL A 132 -4.10 4.04 -2.63
N HIS A 133 -2.89 3.66 -3.05
CA HIS A 133 -2.72 2.63 -4.09
C HIS A 133 -2.78 1.20 -3.53
N GLY A 134 -2.24 0.99 -2.34
CA GLY A 134 -2.11 -0.35 -1.76
C GLY A 134 -3.34 -0.77 -0.95
N ILE A 135 -3.80 0.03 -0.01
CA ILE A 135 -4.88 -0.33 0.90
C ILE A 135 -6.25 -0.07 0.25
N VAL A 136 -6.48 1.16 -0.20
CA VAL A 136 -7.76 1.49 -0.86
C VAL A 136 -7.82 0.92 -2.26
N GLY A 137 -6.68 0.76 -2.93
CA GLY A 137 -6.60 0.16 -4.26
C GLY A 137 -7.07 1.11 -5.35
N VAL A 138 -6.67 2.37 -5.27
CA VAL A 138 -6.97 3.40 -6.29
C VAL A 138 -5.67 3.87 -6.90
N ASP A 139 -5.60 3.90 -8.20
CA ASP A 139 -4.46 4.42 -8.94
C ASP A 139 -4.88 5.46 -9.98
N PHE A 140 -4.02 6.43 -10.24
CA PHE A 140 -4.25 7.50 -11.20
C PHE A 140 -3.14 7.49 -12.24
N ASP A 141 -3.52 7.46 -13.50
CA ASP A 141 -2.59 7.56 -14.64
C ASP A 141 -3.06 8.59 -15.67
N GLU A 142 -2.37 8.71 -16.78
CA GLU A 142 -2.75 9.63 -17.86
C GLU A 142 -4.07 9.27 -18.57
N LYS A 143 -4.59 8.07 -18.35
CA LYS A 143 -5.84 7.60 -18.96
C LYS A 143 -7.05 7.81 -18.06
N GLY A 144 -6.85 7.86 -16.73
CA GLY A 144 -7.95 8.03 -15.79
C GLY A 144 -7.65 7.54 -14.39
N ILE A 145 -8.70 7.05 -13.74
CA ILE A 145 -8.64 6.42 -12.42
C ILE A 145 -8.89 4.91 -12.56
N ASN A 146 -8.06 4.11 -11.89
CA ASN A 146 -8.12 2.66 -11.88
C ASN A 146 -8.41 2.15 -10.46
N PHE A 147 -9.13 1.02 -10.37
CA PHE A 147 -9.52 0.41 -9.10
C PHE A 147 -8.96 -1.00 -8.99
N TYR A 148 -8.23 -1.26 -7.91
CA TYR A 148 -7.62 -2.56 -7.57
C TYR A 148 -8.00 -2.95 -6.13
N PRO A 149 -9.29 -3.18 -5.85
CA PRO A 149 -9.75 -3.42 -4.49
C PRO A 149 -9.10 -4.67 -3.90
N TYR A 150 -8.82 -4.63 -2.61
CA TYR A 150 -8.40 -5.79 -1.85
C TYR A 150 -9.56 -6.33 -0.99
N SER A 151 -9.42 -7.56 -0.48
CA SER A 151 -10.36 -8.10 0.50
C SER A 151 -10.16 -7.40 1.83
N GLY A 152 -11.20 -6.80 2.37
CA GLY A 152 -11.12 -6.07 3.62
C GLY A 152 -12.34 -5.22 3.91
N GLU A 153 -12.22 -4.35 4.90
CA GLU A 153 -13.29 -3.48 5.37
C GLU A 153 -13.64 -2.39 4.37
N GLU A 154 -14.79 -1.76 4.59
CA GLU A 154 -15.19 -0.57 3.84
C GLU A 154 -14.26 0.59 4.18
N MET A 155 -13.91 1.39 3.18
CA MET A 155 -12.98 2.50 3.31
C MET A 155 -13.43 3.71 2.52
N SER A 156 -12.94 4.88 2.92
CA SER A 156 -13.15 6.10 2.16
C SER A 156 -11.87 6.94 2.07
N LEU A 157 -11.71 7.58 0.92
CA LEU A 157 -10.73 8.64 0.70
C LEU A 157 -11.48 9.92 0.38
N ASN A 158 -11.24 10.97 1.15
CA ASN A 158 -11.92 12.24 0.95
C ASN A 158 -10.92 13.29 0.45
N ARG A 159 -11.35 14.07 -0.53
CA ARG A 159 -10.59 15.20 -1.10
C ARG A 159 -9.23 14.82 -1.66
N VAL A 160 -9.15 13.64 -2.30
CA VAL A 160 -7.94 13.28 -3.05
C VAL A 160 -7.83 14.18 -4.28
N HIS A 161 -6.66 14.77 -4.47
CA HIS A 161 -6.38 15.64 -5.61
C HIS A 161 -5.50 14.94 -6.63
N PHE A 162 -5.89 14.97 -7.89
CA PHE A 162 -5.07 14.56 -9.01
C PHE A 162 -5.24 15.55 -10.17
N GLY A 163 -4.17 16.27 -10.49
CA GLY A 163 -4.21 17.39 -11.43
C GLY A 163 -5.16 18.49 -10.93
N ASP A 164 -6.11 18.88 -11.77
CA ASP A 164 -7.14 19.88 -11.47
C ASP A 164 -8.44 19.28 -10.88
N LYS A 165 -8.44 18.00 -10.61
CA LYS A 165 -9.62 17.25 -10.18
C LYS A 165 -9.54 16.84 -8.71
N THR A 166 -10.72 16.76 -8.09
CA THR A 166 -10.88 16.33 -6.70
C THR A 166 -11.81 15.13 -6.65
N PHE A 167 -11.49 14.17 -5.78
CA PHE A 167 -12.21 12.92 -5.64
C PHE A 167 -12.57 12.64 -4.20
N ASP A 168 -13.83 12.26 -3.98
CA ASP A 168 -14.30 11.54 -2.80
C ASP A 168 -14.61 10.11 -3.24
N ILE A 169 -13.92 9.13 -2.66
CA ILE A 169 -13.98 7.73 -3.08
C ILE A 169 -14.40 6.86 -1.90
N GLU A 170 -15.43 6.06 -2.08
CA GLU A 170 -15.91 5.08 -1.11
C GLU A 170 -15.76 3.67 -1.68
N MET A 171 -15.11 2.78 -0.94
CA MET A 171 -15.06 1.34 -1.20
C MET A 171 -16.06 0.64 -0.30
N LYS A 172 -17.15 0.10 -0.84
CA LYS A 172 -18.22 -0.59 -0.10
C LYS A 172 -18.21 -2.10 -0.35
N GLY A 173 -18.52 -2.87 0.68
CA GLY A 173 -18.44 -4.33 0.67
C GLY A 173 -17.01 -4.82 0.97
N SER A 174 -16.79 -6.12 0.97
CA SER A 174 -15.56 -6.73 1.50
C SER A 174 -14.73 -7.55 0.50
N GLY A 175 -15.27 -7.81 -0.69
CA GLY A 175 -14.58 -8.65 -1.69
C GLY A 175 -13.63 -7.88 -2.60
N ARG A 176 -13.00 -8.60 -3.50
CA ARG A 176 -12.06 -8.05 -4.49
C ARG A 176 -12.69 -7.81 -5.87
N ARG A 177 -13.83 -8.42 -6.11
CA ARG A 177 -14.54 -8.24 -7.37
C ARG A 177 -15.37 -6.97 -7.31
N ILE A 178 -15.25 -6.12 -8.33
CA ILE A 178 -16.09 -4.94 -8.48
C ILE A 178 -17.43 -5.37 -9.05
N LYS A 179 -18.49 -5.13 -8.30
CA LYS A 179 -19.86 -5.33 -8.73
C LYS A 179 -20.39 -4.12 -9.52
N SER A 180 -20.05 -2.93 -9.05
CA SER A 180 -20.46 -1.69 -9.68
C SER A 180 -19.58 -0.53 -9.24
N VAL A 181 -19.39 0.42 -10.17
CA VAL A 181 -18.79 1.74 -9.89
C VAL A 181 -19.86 2.80 -10.16
N ILE A 182 -20.15 3.62 -9.16
CA ILE A 182 -21.09 4.75 -9.26
C ILE A 182 -20.26 6.04 -9.31
N LEU A 183 -20.31 6.73 -10.45
CA LEU A 183 -19.64 8.03 -10.65
C LEU A 183 -20.68 9.14 -10.65
N ASN A 184 -20.62 10.08 -9.70
CA ASN A 184 -21.51 11.24 -9.60
C ASN A 184 -23.00 10.87 -9.68
N GLY A 185 -23.36 9.68 -9.16
CA GLY A 185 -24.72 9.14 -9.19
C GLY A 185 -25.05 8.27 -10.40
N GLU A 186 -24.19 8.19 -11.41
CA GLU A 186 -24.35 7.30 -12.56
C GLU A 186 -23.72 5.93 -12.29
N ASP A 187 -24.50 4.86 -12.46
CA ASP A 187 -24.02 3.47 -12.32
C ASP A 187 -23.33 3.01 -13.61
N LEU A 188 -22.00 2.86 -13.55
CA LEU A 188 -21.16 2.42 -14.66
C LEU A 188 -21.07 0.89 -14.79
N LYS A 189 -21.74 0.15 -13.88
CA LYS A 189 -21.67 -1.31 -13.80
C LYS A 189 -20.26 -1.80 -13.38
N GLU A 190 -19.93 -3.02 -13.79
CA GLU A 190 -18.67 -3.70 -13.47
C GLU A 190 -17.52 -3.14 -14.33
N VAL A 191 -16.94 -2.02 -13.90
CA VAL A 191 -15.77 -1.41 -14.54
C VAL A 191 -14.60 -1.31 -13.53
N TYR A 192 -13.36 -1.45 -14.03
CA TYR A 192 -12.14 -1.33 -13.23
C TYR A 192 -11.39 -0.03 -13.49
N SER A 193 -11.89 0.78 -14.41
CA SER A 193 -11.32 2.10 -14.69
C SER A 193 -12.38 3.09 -15.15
N VAL A 194 -12.15 4.38 -14.86
CA VAL A 194 -12.96 5.49 -15.34
C VAL A 194 -12.04 6.47 -16.06
N PRO A 195 -12.22 6.66 -17.38
CA PRO A 195 -11.33 7.49 -18.18
C PRO A 195 -11.52 8.99 -17.88
N PHE A 196 -10.44 9.79 -17.99
CA PHE A 196 -10.46 11.23 -17.74
C PHE A 196 -11.58 12.02 -18.41
N PRO A 197 -12.00 11.75 -19.65
CA PRO A 197 -13.09 12.49 -20.28
C PRO A 197 -14.45 12.38 -19.56
N ARG A 198 -14.62 11.37 -18.71
CA ARG A 198 -15.82 11.20 -17.88
C ARG A 198 -15.72 11.88 -16.52
N LEU A 199 -14.54 12.34 -16.12
CA LEU A 199 -14.28 12.93 -14.81
C LEU A 199 -14.52 14.44 -14.86
N GLU A 200 -15.29 14.93 -13.92
CA GLU A 200 -15.53 16.35 -13.67
C GLU A 200 -14.44 16.97 -12.80
N LYS A 201 -14.56 18.24 -12.47
CA LYS A 201 -13.68 18.92 -11.53
C LYS A 201 -13.81 18.31 -10.11
N TYR A 202 -15.04 17.94 -9.72
CA TYR A 202 -15.34 17.26 -8.46
C TYR A 202 -16.05 15.95 -8.74
N ASN A 203 -15.52 14.87 -8.20
CA ASN A 203 -16.01 13.52 -8.46
C ASN A 203 -16.31 12.81 -7.16
N ARG A 204 -17.52 12.28 -7.05
CA ARG A 204 -17.88 11.30 -6.02
C ARG A 204 -17.96 9.93 -6.65
N ILE A 205 -17.15 9.00 -6.16
CA ILE A 205 -17.06 7.65 -6.68
C ILE A 205 -17.38 6.66 -5.56
N THR A 206 -18.34 5.77 -5.81
CA THR A 206 -18.59 4.63 -4.92
C THR A 206 -18.31 3.35 -5.68
N VAL A 207 -17.35 2.57 -5.18
CA VAL A 207 -17.00 1.25 -5.70
C VAL A 207 -17.66 0.20 -4.83
N ILE A 208 -18.60 -0.57 -5.39
CA ILE A 208 -19.30 -1.66 -4.71
C ILE A 208 -18.57 -2.95 -5.03
N ARG A 209 -18.16 -3.68 -3.98
CA ARG A 209 -17.38 -4.92 -4.06
C ARG A 209 -18.17 -6.12 -3.54
N GLU A 210 -17.84 -7.30 -4.06
CA GLU A 210 -18.36 -8.60 -3.59
C GLU A 210 -17.30 -9.70 -3.61
#